data_1916ebb58d13475fee848ab2b9b7d2fd
#
_entry.id   1916ebb58d13475fee848ab2b9b7d2fd
#
_cell.length_a   1.000
_cell.length_b   1.000
_cell.length_c   1.000
_cell.angle_alpha   90.00
_cell.angle_beta   90.00
_cell.angle_gamma   90.00
#
_symmetry.space_group_name_H-M   'P 1'
#
loop_
_entity.id
_entity.type
_entity.pdbx_description
1 polymer ?
#
loop_
_entity_poly.entity_id
_entity_poly.type
_entity_poly.pdbx_seq_one_letter_code
_entity_poly.pdbx_strand_id
1 'polypeptide(L)'
;MNNDTKPIIIAVGGFARSGKDTFVKIAKKILKENGYSSIKLAFADALKEEIDPFLQENYGISSWTDNAEEKKIIRPFMVAHGCGKRAISNGTYWVNKIDEAIETIHFTEDVIFISDCRFPNEVDWVHDKWGGWFVHLKKYSVKLKEPSDEFKKIFPNILPDWNPNQIIRVFDSAPNEEEAVQDPICEQKADYRLELENAIEREKRMTGNEITPESLIDNTYLNEEIRLCLLKCPLLSLTTLTP
;
A
#
# COMPACT_ATOMS: atom_id res chain seq x y z
N MET A 1 23.97 11.00 -21.39
CA MET A 1 24.57 11.20 -20.06
C MET A 1 24.39 9.88 -19.35
N ASN A 2 25.48 9.11 -19.16
CA ASN A 2 25.40 7.84 -18.42
C ASN A 2 25.27 8.17 -16.94
N ASN A 3 24.04 8.18 -16.42
CA ASN A 3 23.84 8.16 -14.99
C ASN A 3 23.88 6.70 -14.54
N ASP A 4 25.08 6.23 -14.15
CA ASP A 4 25.26 4.96 -13.44
C ASP A 4 24.76 5.00 -11.97
N THR A 5 23.86 5.92 -11.68
CA THR A 5 23.25 6.01 -10.33
C THR A 5 22.15 4.98 -10.21
N LYS A 6 22.26 4.11 -9.20
CA LYS A 6 21.19 3.16 -8.88
C LYS A 6 19.90 3.90 -8.58
N PRO A 7 18.74 3.35 -9.01
CA PRO A 7 17.44 3.94 -8.69
C PRO A 7 17.19 3.92 -7.18
N ILE A 8 16.44 4.89 -6.69
CA ILE A 8 15.92 4.90 -5.34
C ILE A 8 14.76 3.91 -5.26
N ILE A 9 14.86 2.91 -4.39
CA ILE A 9 13.78 1.95 -4.15
C ILE A 9 12.91 2.45 -2.99
N ILE A 10 11.62 2.62 -3.24
CA ILE A 10 10.62 2.93 -2.20
C ILE A 10 9.60 1.80 -2.17
N ALA A 11 9.67 0.96 -1.15
CA ALA A 11 8.70 -0.10 -0.94
C ALA A 11 7.52 0.37 -0.07
N VAL A 12 6.35 -0.17 -0.36
CA VAL A 12 5.09 0.18 0.31
C VAL A 12 4.41 -1.10 0.81
N GLY A 13 4.22 -1.20 2.11
CA GLY A 13 3.54 -2.31 2.77
C GLY A 13 2.25 -1.90 3.48
N GLY A 14 1.62 -2.87 4.15
CA GLY A 14 0.36 -2.72 4.85
C GLY A 14 -0.71 -3.66 4.31
N PHE A 15 -1.82 -3.81 5.04
CA PHE A 15 -2.90 -4.73 4.71
C PHE A 15 -3.47 -4.53 3.29
N ALA A 16 -4.09 -5.57 2.75
CA ALA A 16 -4.89 -5.44 1.54
C ALA A 16 -5.91 -4.31 1.70
N ARG A 17 -6.04 -3.48 0.65
CA ARG A 17 -6.94 -2.30 0.62
C ARG A 17 -6.54 -1.14 1.56
N SER A 18 -5.33 -1.13 2.11
CA SER A 18 -4.83 0.01 2.91
C SER A 18 -4.55 1.28 2.10
N GLY A 19 -4.64 1.22 0.77
CA GLY A 19 -4.41 2.40 -0.10
C GLY A 19 -3.03 2.47 -0.74
N LYS A 20 -2.25 1.38 -0.75
CA LYS A 20 -0.91 1.33 -1.34
C LYS A 20 -0.86 1.81 -2.80
N ASP A 21 -1.78 1.34 -3.64
CA ASP A 21 -1.82 1.78 -5.05
C ASP A 21 -2.16 3.26 -5.18
N THR A 22 -3.05 3.78 -4.34
CA THR A 22 -3.37 5.22 -4.29
C THR A 22 -2.15 6.02 -3.85
N PHE A 23 -1.46 5.56 -2.80
CA PHE A 23 -0.20 6.16 -2.35
C PHE A 23 0.81 6.25 -3.51
N VAL A 24 1.08 5.14 -4.19
CA VAL A 24 2.05 5.12 -5.29
C VAL A 24 1.64 6.05 -6.43
N LYS A 25 0.36 6.08 -6.81
CA LYS A 25 -0.14 6.98 -7.86
C LYS A 25 0.08 8.46 -7.50
N ILE A 26 -0.25 8.85 -6.28
CA ILE A 26 -0.06 10.22 -5.78
C ILE A 26 1.43 10.53 -5.65
N ALA A 27 2.22 9.63 -5.07
CA ALA A 27 3.66 9.80 -4.92
C ALA A 27 4.36 10.00 -6.27
N LYS A 28 3.99 9.22 -7.30
CA LYS A 28 4.50 9.40 -8.66
C LYS A 28 4.15 10.78 -9.25
N LYS A 29 2.94 11.28 -9.00
CA LYS A 29 2.53 12.63 -9.42
C LYS A 29 3.43 13.69 -8.75
N ILE A 30 3.60 13.62 -7.44
CA ILE A 30 4.45 14.54 -6.66
C ILE A 30 5.90 14.48 -7.13
N LEU A 31 6.46 13.29 -7.33
CA LEU A 31 7.83 13.11 -7.80
C LEU A 31 8.03 13.70 -9.19
N LYS A 32 7.09 13.49 -10.12
CA LYS A 32 7.13 14.08 -11.45
C LYS A 32 7.15 15.62 -11.43
N GLU A 33 6.35 16.22 -10.54
CA GLU A 33 6.34 17.68 -10.31
C GLU A 33 7.68 18.20 -9.80
N ASN A 34 8.48 17.34 -9.14
CA ASN A 34 9.82 17.62 -8.64
C ASN A 34 10.95 17.15 -9.57
N GLY A 35 10.64 16.76 -10.80
CA GLY A 35 11.62 16.40 -11.82
C GLY A 35 12.15 14.97 -11.74
N TYR A 36 11.55 14.09 -10.89
CA TYR A 36 11.90 12.68 -10.82
C TYR A 36 11.06 11.85 -11.79
N SER A 37 11.71 10.98 -12.54
CA SER A 37 11.04 9.86 -13.22
C SER A 37 10.74 8.74 -12.24
N SER A 38 9.65 7.99 -12.44
CA SER A 38 9.33 6.88 -11.55
C SER A 38 8.43 5.83 -12.17
N ILE A 39 8.66 4.57 -11.82
CA ILE A 39 7.80 3.44 -12.18
C ILE A 39 7.29 2.71 -10.94
N LYS A 40 6.34 1.81 -11.16
CA LYS A 40 5.82 0.87 -10.17
C LYS A 40 6.12 -0.55 -10.62
N LEU A 41 6.65 -1.35 -9.71
CA LEU A 41 6.74 -2.80 -9.79
C LEU A 41 5.95 -3.42 -8.64
N ALA A 42 5.53 -4.68 -8.81
CA ALA A 42 4.85 -5.45 -7.78
C ALA A 42 5.24 -6.93 -7.85
N PHE A 43 5.43 -7.58 -6.70
CA PHE A 43 5.66 -9.02 -6.64
C PHE A 43 4.50 -9.80 -7.28
N ALA A 44 3.27 -9.29 -7.10
CA ALA A 44 2.08 -9.87 -7.70
C ALA A 44 2.10 -9.82 -9.23
N ASP A 45 2.78 -8.87 -9.85
CA ASP A 45 2.84 -8.76 -11.30
C ASP A 45 3.72 -9.89 -11.87
N ALA A 46 4.89 -10.17 -11.29
CA ALA A 46 5.74 -11.30 -11.66
C ALA A 46 5.01 -12.65 -11.48
N LEU A 47 4.23 -12.78 -10.40
CA LEU A 47 3.41 -13.97 -10.17
C LEU A 47 2.33 -14.15 -11.26
N LYS A 48 1.65 -13.06 -11.62
CA LYS A 48 0.61 -13.08 -12.67
C LYS A 48 1.19 -13.45 -14.01
N GLU A 49 2.32 -12.84 -14.41
CA GLU A 49 3.01 -13.17 -15.67
C GLU A 49 3.35 -14.65 -15.77
N GLU A 50 3.83 -15.26 -14.68
CA GLU A 50 4.23 -16.67 -14.66
C GLU A 50 3.05 -17.63 -14.76
N ILE A 51 1.92 -17.32 -14.10
CA ILE A 51 0.76 -18.23 -14.06
C ILE A 51 -0.27 -17.97 -15.17
N ASP A 52 -0.23 -16.80 -15.82
CA ASP A 52 -1.22 -16.38 -16.81
C ASP A 52 -1.43 -17.38 -17.95
N PRO A 53 -0.38 -17.95 -18.58
CA PRO A 53 -0.55 -18.94 -19.65
C PRO A 53 -1.34 -20.18 -19.19
N PHE A 54 -1.06 -20.66 -17.98
CA PHE A 54 -1.79 -21.79 -17.39
C PHE A 54 -3.27 -21.48 -17.16
N LEU A 55 -3.56 -20.29 -16.63
CA LEU A 55 -4.94 -19.89 -16.36
C LEU A 55 -5.73 -19.66 -17.64
N GLN A 56 -5.13 -19.05 -18.65
CA GLN A 56 -5.79 -18.86 -19.95
C GLN A 56 -6.06 -20.19 -20.66
N GLU A 57 -5.09 -21.09 -20.68
CA GLU A 57 -5.23 -22.38 -21.35
C GLU A 57 -6.31 -23.27 -20.68
N ASN A 58 -6.36 -23.32 -19.35
CA ASN A 58 -7.21 -24.25 -18.63
C ASN A 58 -8.57 -23.68 -18.23
N TYR A 59 -8.69 -22.37 -18.08
CA TYR A 59 -9.91 -21.70 -17.58
C TYR A 59 -10.43 -20.60 -18.49
N GLY A 60 -9.67 -20.20 -19.50
CA GLY A 60 -10.02 -19.07 -20.38
C GLY A 60 -10.01 -17.71 -19.65
N ILE A 61 -9.34 -17.62 -18.50
CA ILE A 61 -9.33 -16.45 -17.64
C ILE A 61 -7.90 -15.93 -17.50
N SER A 62 -7.68 -14.65 -17.80
CA SER A 62 -6.39 -14.02 -17.57
C SER A 62 -6.15 -13.71 -16.09
N SER A 63 -4.92 -13.86 -15.62
CA SER A 63 -4.48 -13.39 -14.28
C SER A 63 -4.65 -11.89 -14.07
N TRP A 64 -4.76 -11.14 -15.16
CA TRP A 64 -4.92 -9.68 -15.18
C TRP A 64 -6.39 -9.23 -15.26
N THR A 65 -7.34 -10.15 -15.25
CA THR A 65 -8.76 -9.82 -15.32
C THR A 65 -9.17 -8.79 -14.26
N ASP A 66 -10.07 -7.87 -14.61
CA ASP A 66 -10.70 -6.94 -13.67
C ASP A 66 -12.07 -7.42 -13.18
N ASN A 67 -12.61 -8.47 -13.77
CA ASN A 67 -13.86 -9.07 -13.37
C ASN A 67 -13.76 -9.73 -11.97
N ALA A 68 -14.64 -9.32 -11.07
CA ALA A 68 -14.62 -9.78 -9.67
C ALA A 68 -14.94 -11.28 -9.52
N GLU A 69 -15.81 -11.83 -10.36
CA GLU A 69 -16.17 -13.25 -10.32
C GLU A 69 -15.03 -14.12 -10.86
N GLU A 70 -14.40 -13.70 -11.96
CA GLU A 70 -13.21 -14.36 -12.49
C GLU A 70 -12.05 -14.34 -11.48
N LYS A 71 -11.83 -13.20 -10.82
CA LYS A 71 -10.84 -13.08 -9.72
C LYS A 71 -11.07 -14.10 -8.61
N LYS A 72 -12.32 -14.37 -8.25
CA LYS A 72 -12.64 -15.40 -7.23
C LYS A 72 -12.24 -16.80 -7.69
N ILE A 73 -12.43 -17.11 -8.96
CA ILE A 73 -12.08 -18.43 -9.55
C ILE A 73 -10.57 -18.64 -9.56
N ILE A 74 -9.80 -17.65 -10.03
CA ILE A 74 -8.35 -17.82 -10.23
C ILE A 74 -7.52 -17.58 -8.96
N ARG A 75 -8.05 -16.86 -7.96
CA ARG A 75 -7.32 -16.51 -6.74
C ARG A 75 -6.71 -17.72 -6.02
N PRO A 76 -7.38 -18.86 -5.84
CA PRO A 76 -6.78 -20.03 -5.20
C PRO A 76 -5.52 -20.54 -5.91
N PHE A 77 -5.51 -20.53 -7.25
CA PHE A 77 -4.35 -20.95 -8.06
C PHE A 77 -3.19 -19.97 -7.88
N MET A 78 -3.47 -18.67 -7.92
CA MET A 78 -2.46 -17.65 -7.71
C MET A 78 -1.83 -17.76 -6.31
N VAL A 79 -2.64 -17.98 -5.28
CA VAL A 79 -2.17 -18.18 -3.91
C VAL A 79 -1.31 -19.45 -3.81
N ALA A 80 -1.79 -20.58 -4.34
CA ALA A 80 -1.06 -21.85 -4.30
C ALA A 80 0.29 -21.73 -5.04
N HIS A 81 0.31 -21.10 -6.21
CA HIS A 81 1.53 -20.88 -6.99
C HIS A 81 2.51 -19.97 -6.24
N GLY A 82 2.01 -18.82 -5.74
CA GLY A 82 2.81 -17.86 -4.98
C GLY A 82 3.45 -18.47 -3.73
N CYS A 83 2.65 -19.16 -2.91
CA CYS A 83 3.12 -19.85 -1.71
C CYS A 83 4.06 -21.00 -2.03
N GLY A 84 3.76 -21.80 -3.07
CA GLY A 84 4.61 -22.91 -3.49
C GLY A 84 6.01 -22.45 -3.88
N LYS A 85 6.12 -21.44 -4.74
CA LYS A 85 7.41 -20.86 -5.14
C LYS A 85 8.17 -20.27 -3.95
N ARG A 86 7.48 -19.60 -3.05
CA ARG A 86 8.06 -19.06 -1.81
C ARG A 86 8.62 -20.17 -0.92
N ALA A 87 7.87 -21.26 -0.73
CA ALA A 87 8.26 -22.37 0.12
C ALA A 87 9.52 -23.10 -0.38
N ILE A 88 9.60 -23.42 -1.66
CA ILE A 88 10.76 -24.15 -2.24
C ILE A 88 12.02 -23.28 -2.34
N SER A 89 11.90 -21.96 -2.28
CA SER A 89 13.01 -21.02 -2.41
C SER A 89 13.41 -20.35 -1.09
N ASN A 90 12.83 -20.76 0.03
CA ASN A 90 12.99 -20.07 1.31
C ASN A 90 12.67 -18.56 1.22
N GLY A 91 11.63 -18.20 0.45
CA GLY A 91 11.15 -16.84 0.30
C GLY A 91 11.83 -15.98 -0.76
N THR A 92 12.91 -16.44 -1.38
CA THR A 92 13.74 -15.60 -2.28
C THR A 92 13.21 -15.51 -3.72
N TYR A 93 12.33 -16.41 -4.15
CA TYR A 93 11.90 -16.51 -5.56
C TYR A 93 11.36 -15.18 -6.11
N TRP A 94 10.37 -14.61 -5.44
CA TRP A 94 9.74 -13.37 -5.92
C TRP A 94 10.65 -12.15 -5.80
N VAL A 95 11.49 -12.12 -4.77
CA VAL A 95 12.52 -11.11 -4.61
C VAL A 95 13.48 -11.12 -5.79
N ASN A 96 13.97 -12.30 -6.21
CA ASN A 96 14.86 -12.43 -7.36
C ASN A 96 14.17 -12.00 -8.67
N LYS A 97 12.88 -12.27 -8.83
CA LYS A 97 12.11 -11.82 -10.00
C LYS A 97 12.02 -10.30 -10.11
N ILE A 98 11.84 -9.62 -8.99
CA ILE A 98 11.84 -8.15 -8.97
C ILE A 98 13.26 -7.61 -9.23
N ASP A 99 14.30 -8.26 -8.70
CA ASP A 99 15.68 -7.90 -9.00
C ASP A 99 15.97 -7.96 -10.52
N GLU A 100 15.61 -9.07 -11.17
CA GLU A 100 15.75 -9.23 -12.62
C GLU A 100 15.00 -8.11 -13.37
N ALA A 101 13.79 -7.77 -12.92
CA ALA A 101 13.01 -6.69 -13.52
C ALA A 101 13.70 -5.32 -13.36
N ILE A 102 14.24 -5.01 -12.18
CA ILE A 102 14.96 -3.76 -11.93
C ILE A 102 16.22 -3.67 -12.81
N GLU A 103 16.98 -4.76 -12.92
CA GLU A 103 18.18 -4.81 -13.77
C GLU A 103 17.84 -4.64 -15.26
N THR A 104 16.69 -5.18 -15.70
CA THR A 104 16.23 -5.04 -17.10
C THR A 104 15.85 -3.59 -17.46
N ILE A 105 15.40 -2.81 -16.49
CA ILE A 105 15.07 -1.37 -16.69
C ILE A 105 16.34 -0.53 -16.96
N HIS A 106 17.53 -1.11 -16.76
CA HIS A 106 18.82 -0.44 -16.99
C HIS A 106 18.95 0.91 -16.27
N PHE A 107 18.34 1.02 -15.08
CA PHE A 107 18.39 2.25 -14.27
C PHE A 107 17.97 3.52 -15.02
N THR A 108 16.97 3.40 -15.90
CA THR A 108 16.45 4.55 -16.65
C THR A 108 15.52 5.44 -15.82
N GLU A 109 15.13 4.95 -14.64
CA GLU A 109 14.21 5.64 -13.75
C GLU A 109 14.94 6.07 -12.47
N ASP A 110 14.57 7.25 -11.95
CA ASP A 110 15.15 7.77 -10.70
C ASP A 110 14.60 7.04 -9.48
N VAL A 111 13.31 6.69 -9.50
CA VAL A 111 12.61 6.05 -8.37
C VAL A 111 11.81 4.84 -8.85
N ILE A 112 11.94 3.72 -8.14
CA ILE A 112 11.13 2.53 -8.35
C ILE A 112 10.31 2.25 -7.10
N PHE A 113 8.98 2.24 -7.24
CA PHE A 113 8.06 1.84 -6.20
C PHE A 113 7.83 0.34 -6.25
N ILE A 114 7.95 -0.35 -5.10
CA ILE A 114 7.49 -1.72 -4.90
C ILE A 114 6.18 -1.64 -4.10
N SER A 115 5.04 -1.87 -4.75
CA SER A 115 3.73 -1.46 -4.21
C SER A 115 3.02 -2.49 -3.34
N ASP A 116 3.57 -3.69 -3.18
CA ASP A 116 2.90 -4.81 -2.51
C ASP A 116 3.81 -5.61 -1.57
N CYS A 117 4.74 -4.93 -0.91
CA CYS A 117 5.63 -5.54 0.08
C CYS A 117 4.80 -6.06 1.28
N ARG A 118 4.86 -7.37 1.55
CA ARG A 118 4.03 -8.05 2.56
C ARG A 118 4.81 -8.97 3.50
N PHE A 119 6.03 -9.31 3.16
CA PHE A 119 6.83 -10.25 3.93
C PHE A 119 8.11 -9.59 4.45
N PRO A 120 8.55 -9.95 5.67
CA PRO A 120 9.75 -9.37 6.27
C PRO A 120 11.00 -9.51 5.43
N ASN A 121 11.17 -10.63 4.72
CA ASN A 121 12.32 -10.84 3.83
C ASN A 121 12.30 -9.93 2.59
N GLU A 122 11.12 -9.47 2.16
CA GLU A 122 10.99 -8.47 1.10
C GLU A 122 11.46 -7.09 1.60
N VAL A 123 11.13 -6.75 2.85
CA VAL A 123 11.61 -5.52 3.50
C VAL A 123 13.13 -5.58 3.70
N ASP A 124 13.65 -6.72 4.20
CA ASP A 124 15.09 -6.91 4.36
C ASP A 124 15.85 -6.76 3.04
N TRP A 125 15.31 -7.33 1.96
CA TRP A 125 15.87 -7.15 0.63
C TRP A 125 15.92 -5.69 0.18
N VAL A 126 14.85 -4.91 0.44
CA VAL A 126 14.81 -3.47 0.12
C VAL A 126 15.93 -2.74 0.85
N HIS A 127 16.11 -3.01 2.16
CA HIS A 127 17.12 -2.37 2.97
C HIS A 127 18.53 -2.84 2.63
N ASP A 128 18.77 -4.15 2.66
CA ASP A 128 20.12 -4.73 2.62
C ASP A 128 20.73 -4.66 1.22
N LYS A 129 19.95 -4.92 0.16
CA LYS A 129 20.47 -4.93 -1.21
C LYS A 129 20.45 -3.55 -1.86
N TRP A 130 19.38 -2.80 -1.64
CA TRP A 130 19.15 -1.56 -2.36
C TRP A 130 19.41 -0.30 -1.53
N GLY A 131 19.53 -0.42 -0.20
CA GLY A 131 19.56 0.73 0.69
C GLY A 131 18.27 1.58 0.54
N GLY A 132 17.18 0.90 0.19
CA GLY A 132 15.90 1.52 -0.11
C GLY A 132 15.16 1.97 1.14
N TRP A 133 13.97 2.51 0.94
CA TRP A 133 13.12 3.05 1.99
C TRP A 133 11.78 2.32 2.01
N PHE A 134 11.34 1.89 3.20
CA PHE A 134 10.09 1.15 3.36
C PHE A 134 9.05 1.96 4.13
N VAL A 135 7.90 2.19 3.49
CA VAL A 135 6.74 2.87 4.07
C VAL A 135 5.68 1.85 4.41
N HIS A 136 5.28 1.78 5.68
CA HIS A 136 4.15 0.96 6.10
C HIS A 136 2.88 1.81 6.23
N LEU A 137 1.82 1.41 5.51
CA LEU A 137 0.53 2.11 5.50
C LEU A 137 -0.49 1.43 6.41
N LYS A 138 -1.08 2.23 7.30
CA LYS A 138 -2.27 1.85 8.05
C LYS A 138 -3.43 2.76 7.70
N LYS A 139 -4.56 2.16 7.38
CA LYS A 139 -5.79 2.91 7.17
C LYS A 139 -6.70 2.78 8.40
N TYR A 140 -7.33 3.88 8.78
CA TYR A 140 -8.31 3.92 9.86
C TYR A 140 -9.56 4.69 9.47
N SER A 141 -10.67 4.35 10.13
CA SER A 141 -11.92 5.11 10.12
C SER A 141 -12.08 5.84 11.45
N VAL A 142 -12.72 6.98 11.42
CA VAL A 142 -13.05 7.74 12.63
C VAL A 142 -14.47 7.39 13.06
N LYS A 143 -14.60 6.86 14.27
CA LYS A 143 -15.91 6.61 14.90
C LYS A 143 -16.08 7.47 16.14
N LEU A 144 -17.32 7.85 16.38
CA LEU A 144 -17.68 8.46 17.64
C LEU A 144 -17.71 7.37 18.73
N LYS A 145 -17.16 7.64 19.91
CA LYS A 145 -17.20 6.71 21.03
C LYS A 145 -18.64 6.63 21.55
N GLU A 146 -19.30 5.51 21.41
CA GLU A 146 -20.62 5.34 22.00
C GLU A 146 -20.54 5.35 23.53
N PRO A 147 -21.56 5.88 24.22
CA PRO A 147 -21.68 5.76 25.65
C PRO A 147 -21.66 4.30 26.07
N SER A 148 -21.05 3.98 27.21
CA SER A 148 -21.04 2.61 27.73
C SER A 148 -22.46 2.09 27.96
N ASP A 149 -22.65 0.77 27.90
CA ASP A 149 -23.97 0.16 28.15
C ASP A 149 -24.47 0.46 29.57
N GLU A 150 -23.56 0.64 30.52
CA GLU A 150 -23.90 1.07 31.88
C GLU A 150 -24.45 2.48 31.88
N PHE A 151 -23.83 3.40 31.16
CA PHE A 151 -24.30 4.78 31.02
C PHE A 151 -25.69 4.83 30.35
N LYS A 152 -25.90 4.06 29.27
CA LYS A 152 -27.19 3.94 28.57
C LYS A 152 -28.29 3.39 29.50
N LYS A 153 -27.95 2.46 30.40
CA LYS A 153 -28.87 1.92 31.38
C LYS A 153 -29.27 2.92 32.46
N ILE A 154 -28.33 3.74 32.93
CA ILE A 154 -28.56 4.73 33.97
C ILE A 154 -29.31 5.96 33.41
N PHE A 155 -29.02 6.32 32.19
CA PHE A 155 -29.54 7.53 31.51
C PHE A 155 -30.20 7.20 30.18
N PRO A 156 -31.31 6.46 30.15
CA PRO A 156 -31.90 5.99 28.88
C PRO A 156 -32.44 7.10 27.95
N ASN A 157 -32.73 8.27 28.52
CA ASN A 157 -33.34 9.40 27.81
C ASN A 157 -32.42 10.63 27.68
N ILE A 158 -31.21 10.56 28.18
CA ILE A 158 -30.21 11.61 27.97
C ILE A 158 -29.35 11.17 26.79
N LEU A 159 -29.59 11.80 25.63
CA LEU A 159 -28.52 11.97 24.67
C LEU A 159 -27.46 12.80 25.41
N PRO A 160 -26.32 12.24 25.78
CA PRO A 160 -25.30 13.02 26.46
C PRO A 160 -25.02 14.23 25.58
N ASP A 161 -24.71 15.39 26.19
CA ASP A 161 -24.00 16.47 25.52
C ASP A 161 -22.68 15.87 25.02
N TRP A 162 -22.79 15.30 23.86
CA TRP A 162 -21.79 14.46 23.26
C TRP A 162 -20.61 15.36 22.91
N ASN A 163 -19.52 15.18 23.63
CA ASN A 163 -18.31 15.91 23.32
C ASN A 163 -17.79 15.36 21.99
N PRO A 164 -17.88 16.15 20.90
CA PRO A 164 -17.38 15.73 19.58
C PRO A 164 -15.87 15.42 19.58
N ASN A 165 -15.17 15.70 20.67
CA ASN A 165 -13.75 15.36 20.86
C ASN A 165 -13.53 13.91 21.31
N GLN A 166 -14.56 13.11 21.55
CA GLN A 166 -14.43 11.68 21.85
C GLN A 166 -14.51 10.86 20.57
N ILE A 167 -13.57 11.08 19.67
CA ILE A 167 -13.38 10.23 18.49
C ILE A 167 -12.39 9.11 18.81
N ILE A 168 -12.66 7.92 18.28
CA ILE A 168 -11.72 6.81 18.27
C ILE A 168 -11.30 6.50 16.84
N ARG A 169 -10.03 6.20 16.66
CA ARG A 169 -9.52 5.63 15.42
C ARG A 169 -9.74 4.14 15.43
N VAL A 170 -10.39 3.63 14.41
CA VAL A 170 -10.60 2.19 14.20
C VAL A 170 -9.79 1.78 13.00
N PHE A 171 -8.67 1.11 13.24
CA PHE A 171 -7.81 0.63 12.19
C PHE A 171 -8.42 -0.57 11.48
N ASP A 172 -8.13 -0.72 10.19
CA ASP A 172 -8.50 -1.89 9.43
C ASP A 172 -7.87 -3.15 10.07
N SER A 173 -8.61 -4.24 10.06
CA SER A 173 -8.11 -5.53 10.53
C SER A 173 -7.45 -6.32 9.40
N ALA A 174 -6.58 -7.25 9.75
CA ALA A 174 -5.97 -8.16 8.81
C ALA A 174 -7.05 -8.97 8.05
N PRO A 175 -6.98 -9.03 6.73
CA PRO A 175 -7.99 -9.74 5.92
C PRO A 175 -7.84 -11.26 5.95
N ASN A 176 -6.71 -11.78 6.44
CA ASN A 176 -6.39 -13.20 6.57
C ASN A 176 -5.30 -13.43 7.61
N GLU A 177 -5.10 -14.70 8.00
CA GLU A 177 -4.12 -15.10 9.02
C GLU A 177 -2.68 -14.80 8.61
N GLU A 178 -2.32 -14.95 7.34
CA GLU A 178 -0.98 -14.67 6.85
C GLU A 178 -0.62 -13.19 7.05
N GLU A 179 -1.49 -12.29 6.61
CA GLU A 179 -1.30 -10.85 6.81
C GLU A 179 -1.32 -10.48 8.31
N ALA A 180 -2.13 -11.16 9.13
CA ALA A 180 -2.15 -10.94 10.58
C ALA A 180 -0.81 -11.26 11.26
N VAL A 181 -0.06 -12.23 10.74
CA VAL A 181 1.25 -12.64 11.27
C VAL A 181 2.39 -11.79 10.70
N GLN A 182 2.38 -11.56 9.38
CA GLN A 182 3.52 -10.94 8.69
C GLN A 182 3.53 -9.41 8.80
N ASP A 183 2.37 -8.77 8.73
CA ASP A 183 2.27 -7.31 8.70
C ASP A 183 2.84 -6.61 9.94
N PRO A 184 2.61 -7.08 11.18
CA PRO A 184 3.24 -6.48 12.37
C PRO A 184 4.77 -6.53 12.34
N ILE A 185 5.35 -7.58 11.74
CA ILE A 185 6.80 -7.71 11.61
C ILE A 185 7.32 -6.72 10.55
N CYS A 186 6.62 -6.60 9.43
CA CYS A 186 6.92 -5.59 8.42
C CYS A 186 6.81 -4.17 9.00
N GLU A 187 5.75 -3.89 9.76
CA GLU A 187 5.58 -2.59 10.41
C GLU A 187 6.75 -2.23 11.34
N GLN A 188 7.28 -3.20 12.09
CA GLN A 188 8.44 -2.97 12.97
C GLN A 188 9.69 -2.57 12.19
N LYS A 189 9.84 -3.05 10.96
CA LYS A 189 10.96 -2.76 10.06
C LYS A 189 10.77 -1.47 9.25
N ALA A 190 9.61 -0.82 9.34
CA ALA A 190 9.31 0.35 8.53
C ALA A 190 10.17 1.56 8.92
N ASP A 191 10.76 2.21 7.91
CA ASP A 191 11.44 3.49 8.05
C ASP A 191 10.44 4.62 8.33
N TYR A 192 9.22 4.48 7.78
CA TYR A 192 8.14 5.42 8.02
C TYR A 192 6.79 4.69 8.15
N ARG A 193 6.03 5.04 9.19
CA ARG A 193 4.67 4.57 9.40
C ARG A 193 3.70 5.68 9.05
N LEU A 194 2.89 5.45 8.04
CA LEU A 194 1.90 6.41 7.57
C LEU A 194 0.50 5.92 7.92
N GLU A 195 -0.18 6.65 8.82
CA GLU A 195 -1.56 6.37 9.20
C GLU A 195 -2.49 7.31 8.42
N LEU A 196 -3.32 6.75 7.55
CA LEU A 196 -4.26 7.51 6.73
C LEU A 196 -5.69 7.27 7.18
N GLU A 197 -6.42 8.35 7.40
CA GLU A 197 -7.87 8.26 7.53
C GLU A 197 -8.47 7.81 6.19
N ASN A 198 -9.53 6.98 6.26
CA ASN A 198 -10.30 6.63 5.06
C ASN A 198 -10.82 7.91 4.40
N ALA A 199 -10.22 8.29 3.28
CA ALA A 199 -10.45 9.59 2.66
C ALA A 199 -11.90 9.76 2.17
N ILE A 200 -12.56 8.66 1.76
CA ILE A 200 -13.96 8.68 1.33
C ILE A 200 -14.86 9.01 2.53
N GLU A 201 -14.66 8.32 3.66
CA GLU A 201 -15.43 8.57 4.88
C GLU A 201 -15.13 9.96 5.47
N ARG A 202 -13.85 10.36 5.42
CA ARG A 202 -13.42 11.68 5.87
C ARG A 202 -14.10 12.79 5.07
N GLU A 203 -14.08 12.70 3.74
CA GLU A 203 -14.70 13.70 2.87
C GLU A 203 -16.22 13.81 3.14
N LYS A 204 -16.90 12.68 3.18
CA LYS A 204 -18.33 12.63 3.54
C LYS A 204 -18.61 13.26 4.91
N ARG A 205 -17.78 13.01 5.91
CA ARG A 205 -17.91 13.54 7.26
C ARG A 205 -17.64 15.07 7.33
N MET A 206 -16.65 15.56 6.57
CA MET A 206 -16.21 16.96 6.62
C MET A 206 -17.04 17.89 5.75
N THR A 207 -17.45 17.43 4.58
CA THR A 207 -18.10 18.27 3.56
C THR A 207 -19.52 17.84 3.22
N GLY A 208 -19.93 16.63 3.62
CA GLY A 208 -21.17 16.00 3.16
C GLY A 208 -21.12 15.41 1.75
N ASN A 209 -20.02 15.62 1.03
CA ASN A 209 -19.86 15.13 -0.34
C ASN A 209 -19.42 13.68 -0.38
N GLU A 210 -19.89 12.96 -1.40
CA GLU A 210 -19.39 11.62 -1.72
C GLU A 210 -18.33 11.75 -2.83
N ILE A 211 -17.18 11.12 -2.60
CA ILE A 211 -16.10 11.04 -3.60
C ILE A 211 -15.94 9.59 -4.06
N THR A 212 -15.53 9.42 -5.31
CA THR A 212 -15.28 8.10 -5.88
C THR A 212 -13.82 7.66 -5.64
N PRO A 213 -13.52 6.35 -5.73
CA PRO A 213 -12.14 5.88 -5.65
C PRO A 213 -11.22 6.51 -6.70
N GLU A 214 -11.74 6.86 -7.86
CA GLU A 214 -10.98 7.48 -8.95
C GLU A 214 -10.53 8.90 -8.60
N SER A 215 -11.37 9.65 -7.89
CA SER A 215 -11.05 11.03 -7.47
C SER A 215 -10.08 11.14 -6.32
N LEU A 216 -9.68 10.02 -5.68
CA LEU A 216 -8.72 10.02 -4.57
C LEU A 216 -7.36 10.58 -4.96
N ILE A 217 -6.97 10.50 -6.24
CA ILE A 217 -5.68 11.02 -6.72
C ILE A 217 -5.59 12.54 -6.54
N ASP A 218 -6.71 13.24 -6.65
CA ASP A 218 -6.78 14.69 -6.52
C ASP A 218 -7.28 15.15 -5.13
N ASN A 219 -7.47 14.21 -4.19
CA ASN A 219 -7.89 14.53 -2.84
C ASN A 219 -6.79 15.28 -2.09
N THR A 220 -7.06 16.51 -1.67
CA THR A 220 -6.10 17.41 -1.03
C THR A 220 -5.48 16.81 0.23
N TYR A 221 -6.28 16.16 1.07
CA TYR A 221 -5.80 15.53 2.30
C TYR A 221 -4.76 14.43 1.99
N LEU A 222 -5.07 13.50 1.08
CA LEU A 222 -4.14 12.43 0.73
C LEU A 222 -2.87 12.97 0.07
N ASN A 223 -2.99 13.96 -0.82
CA ASN A 223 -1.84 14.59 -1.46
C ASN A 223 -0.89 15.21 -0.43
N GLU A 224 -1.44 15.91 0.57
CA GLU A 224 -0.62 16.52 1.63
C GLU A 224 0.06 15.48 2.52
N GLU A 225 -0.67 14.48 3.02
CA GLU A 225 -0.11 13.42 3.86
C GLU A 225 1.01 12.64 3.14
N ILE A 226 0.81 12.33 1.85
CA ILE A 226 1.81 11.62 1.05
C ILE A 226 3.00 12.54 0.75
N ARG A 227 2.79 13.81 0.49
CA ARG A 227 3.87 14.80 0.34
C ARG A 227 4.73 14.88 1.59
N LEU A 228 4.11 15.01 2.75
CA LEU A 228 4.81 15.03 4.04
C LEU A 228 5.60 13.74 4.30
N CYS A 229 5.04 12.60 3.92
CA CYS A 229 5.73 11.32 3.97
C CYS A 229 6.99 11.34 3.09
N LEU A 230 6.87 11.71 1.82
CA LEU A 230 8.00 11.76 0.89
C LEU A 230 9.10 12.75 1.31
N LEU A 231 8.74 13.87 1.93
CA LEU A 231 9.71 14.81 2.51
C LEU A 231 10.53 14.21 3.67
N LYS A 232 10.07 13.13 4.28
CA LYS A 232 10.81 12.39 5.31
C LYS A 232 11.74 11.33 4.74
N CYS A 233 11.63 11.02 3.45
CA CYS A 233 12.50 10.06 2.79
C CYS A 233 13.92 10.66 2.63
N PRO A 234 14.94 10.09 3.29
CA PRO A 234 16.30 10.64 3.25
C PRO A 234 16.98 10.48 1.87
N LEU A 235 16.40 9.64 1.02
CA LEU A 235 16.93 9.34 -0.31
C LEU A 235 16.45 10.34 -1.38
N LEU A 236 15.42 11.13 -1.08
CA LEU A 236 14.83 12.12 -1.97
C LEU A 236 15.30 13.53 -1.60
N SER A 237 15.75 14.28 -2.60
CA SER A 237 16.08 15.72 -2.45
C SER A 237 14.89 16.57 -2.89
N LEU A 238 13.76 16.41 -2.21
CA LEU A 238 12.57 17.23 -2.48
C LEU A 238 12.75 18.61 -1.88
N THR A 239 12.60 19.64 -2.70
CA THR A 239 12.51 21.01 -2.20
C THR A 239 11.18 21.19 -1.47
N THR A 240 11.21 21.89 -0.33
CA THR A 240 9.98 22.35 0.31
C THR A 240 9.25 23.25 -0.69
N LEU A 241 8.31 22.66 -1.43
CA LEU A 241 7.46 23.46 -2.30
C LEU A 241 6.60 24.34 -1.39
N THR A 242 6.80 25.64 -1.53
CA THR A 242 5.82 26.65 -1.10
C THR A 242 4.45 26.29 -1.67
N PRO A 243 3.39 26.45 -0.88
CA PRO A 243 2.02 26.13 -1.27
C PRO A 243 1.56 26.88 -2.50
#